data_e80d6d78b7ae411aaed53ba1b6c3016e
#
_entry.id   e80d6d78b7ae411aaed53ba1b6c3016e
#
_cell.length_a   1.000
_cell.length_b   1.000
_cell.length_c   1.000
_cell.angle_alpha   90.00
_cell.angle_beta   90.00
_cell.angle_gamma   90.00
#
_symmetry.space_group_name_H-M   'P 1'
#
loop_
_entity.id
_entity.type
_entity.pdbx_description
1 polymer ?
#
loop_
_entity_poly.entity_id
_entity_poly.type
_entity_poly.pdbx_seq_one_letter_code
_entity_poly.pdbx_strand_id
1 'polypeptide(L)'
;MTTQPNPSGTIVHEVRWADALPWWLLFKAAGVAFSPTVILLAALGAVATWAGWSACSQLGLAGADGFASLVTPLDGGVIFPPGDGMVTAPLTPSRQVLPWTHDLLRQLPQPLAELTALVSVPFRPTATPHQLLGAVARLAWFVLVWSIFGTGITRHVALKLIGEEAPGPLRATLYGSRTWLPSFNAVLFVIVGILALSIPGALLGLAMRTEWGLAFAGAIWPLVLLGAVVLAILAVGVVAGWPLMVAAVGVERGDSFQAISTAFSYLYQRPLHYAFYALVALAVAVPSVAVAGLFADATGTLAMWAASFGMGHERTIAVLDGLSGSGTEATQWGVKAIAFWSRGLAHLLSSFGWGYFWAIATAAYMLLRQDVDGTELDEVVIDEPGGG
;
A
#
# COMPACT_ATOMS: atom_id res chain seq x y z
N MET A 1 -65.03 11.92 28.04
CA MET A 1 -63.93 10.96 28.19
C MET A 1 -63.27 10.78 26.81
N THR A 2 -62.24 11.56 26.58
CA THR A 2 -61.43 11.49 25.35
C THR A 2 -60.24 10.59 25.62
N THR A 3 -60.26 9.40 25.05
CA THR A 3 -59.12 8.44 25.05
C THR A 3 -57.99 9.02 24.23
N GLN A 4 -56.89 9.42 24.88
CA GLN A 4 -55.62 9.70 24.21
C GLN A 4 -55.10 8.42 23.55
N PRO A 5 -54.62 8.50 22.30
CA PRO A 5 -53.94 7.36 21.70
C PRO A 5 -52.60 7.17 22.38
N ASN A 6 -52.36 5.96 22.82
CA ASN A 6 -51.11 5.45 23.37
C ASN A 6 -49.97 5.74 22.33
N PRO A 7 -48.81 6.31 22.72
CA PRO A 7 -47.70 6.46 21.79
C PRO A 7 -47.23 5.06 21.41
N SER A 8 -47.51 4.68 20.18
CA SER A 8 -46.99 3.45 19.56
C SER A 8 -45.47 3.48 19.71
N GLY A 9 -44.92 2.56 20.51
CA GLY A 9 -43.50 2.41 20.65
C GLY A 9 -42.89 2.27 19.27
N THR A 10 -41.94 3.10 18.96
CA THR A 10 -41.17 3.02 17.73
C THR A 10 -40.42 1.70 17.74
N ILE A 11 -40.96 0.72 17.02
CA ILE A 11 -40.29 -0.55 16.80
C ILE A 11 -39.16 -0.24 15.83
N VAL A 12 -37.91 -0.32 16.31
CA VAL A 12 -36.72 -0.22 15.45
C VAL A 12 -36.68 -1.46 14.58
N HIS A 13 -37.13 -1.34 13.33
CA HIS A 13 -37.22 -2.48 12.41
C HIS A 13 -35.87 -2.85 11.80
N GLU A 14 -34.94 -1.91 11.73
CA GLU A 14 -33.64 -2.12 11.13
C GLU A 14 -32.60 -1.17 11.74
N VAL A 15 -31.52 -1.71 12.25
CA VAL A 15 -30.36 -0.91 12.67
C VAL A 15 -29.44 -0.78 11.47
N ARG A 16 -29.37 0.41 10.88
CA ARG A 16 -28.35 0.71 9.88
C ARG A 16 -27.01 0.87 10.57
N TRP A 17 -26.22 -0.18 10.56
CA TRP A 17 -24.90 -0.20 11.19
C TRP A 17 -23.96 0.89 10.67
N ALA A 18 -24.15 1.32 9.44
CA ALA A 18 -23.39 2.45 8.85
C ALA A 18 -23.65 3.77 9.59
N ASP A 19 -24.88 4.01 10.07
CA ASP A 19 -25.25 5.23 10.78
C ASP A 19 -24.80 5.18 12.25
N ALA A 20 -24.84 3.96 12.85
CA ALA A 20 -24.43 3.75 14.23
C ALA A 20 -22.90 3.68 14.42
N LEU A 21 -22.19 3.18 13.40
CA LEU A 21 -20.75 2.94 13.43
C LEU A 21 -20.12 3.38 12.09
N PRO A 22 -19.81 4.67 11.91
CA PRO A 22 -19.25 5.17 10.63
C PRO A 22 -18.01 4.38 10.16
N TRP A 23 -17.16 3.94 11.10
CA TRP A 23 -15.97 3.12 10.80
C TRP A 23 -16.29 1.73 10.20
N TRP A 24 -17.57 1.32 10.14
CA TRP A 24 -18.01 0.15 9.37
C TRP A 24 -17.66 0.25 7.89
N LEU A 25 -17.44 1.47 7.38
CA LEU A 25 -16.97 1.71 6.02
C LEU A 25 -15.62 1.01 5.74
N LEU A 26 -14.75 0.88 6.75
CA LEU A 26 -13.47 0.15 6.62
C LEU A 26 -13.68 -1.34 6.31
N PHE A 27 -14.70 -1.98 6.89
CA PHE A 27 -15.04 -3.37 6.56
C PHE A 27 -15.58 -3.50 5.13
N LYS A 28 -16.42 -2.55 4.70
CA LYS A 28 -16.87 -2.51 3.29
C LYS A 28 -15.67 -2.34 2.34
N ALA A 29 -14.74 -1.45 2.66
CA ALA A 29 -13.54 -1.24 1.86
C ALA A 29 -12.65 -2.49 1.79
N ALA A 30 -12.50 -3.22 2.90
CA ALA A 30 -11.83 -4.51 2.92
C ALA A 30 -12.50 -5.52 1.97
N GLY A 31 -13.83 -5.56 1.94
CA GLY A 31 -14.59 -6.36 0.97
C GLY A 31 -14.34 -5.94 -0.48
N VAL A 32 -14.30 -4.63 -0.76
CA VAL A 32 -13.99 -4.08 -2.10
C VAL A 32 -12.55 -4.41 -2.53
N ALA A 33 -11.61 -4.53 -1.59
CA ALA A 33 -10.23 -4.93 -1.89
C ALA A 33 -10.13 -6.31 -2.57
N PHE A 34 -11.09 -7.20 -2.36
CA PHE A 34 -11.19 -8.49 -3.06
C PHE A 34 -11.72 -8.37 -4.49
N SER A 35 -12.09 -7.18 -4.95
CA SER A 35 -12.55 -7.03 -6.34
C SER A 35 -11.42 -7.32 -7.33
N PRO A 36 -11.70 -8.02 -8.44
CA PRO A 36 -10.68 -8.33 -9.45
C PRO A 36 -9.94 -7.09 -9.96
N THR A 37 -10.64 -5.96 -10.08
CA THR A 37 -10.04 -4.69 -10.51
C THR A 37 -8.95 -4.24 -9.55
N VAL A 38 -9.23 -4.22 -8.24
CA VAL A 38 -8.25 -3.79 -7.23
C VAL A 38 -7.05 -4.71 -7.20
N ILE A 39 -7.28 -6.04 -7.22
CA ILE A 39 -6.19 -7.04 -7.22
C ILE A 39 -5.30 -6.88 -8.47
N LEU A 40 -5.89 -6.70 -9.65
CA LEU A 40 -5.13 -6.53 -10.90
C LEU A 40 -4.33 -5.22 -10.89
N LEU A 41 -4.91 -4.10 -10.48
CA LEU A 41 -4.19 -2.83 -10.39
C LEU A 41 -3.06 -2.90 -9.36
N ALA A 42 -3.31 -3.52 -8.22
CA ALA A 42 -2.30 -3.72 -7.18
C ALA A 42 -1.13 -4.59 -7.69
N ALA A 43 -1.43 -5.67 -8.42
CA ALA A 43 -0.41 -6.53 -9.01
C ALA A 43 0.42 -5.80 -10.08
N LEU A 44 -0.23 -5.02 -10.94
CA LEU A 44 0.48 -4.20 -11.94
C LEU A 44 1.36 -3.14 -11.27
N GLY A 45 0.87 -2.47 -10.23
CA GLY A 45 1.64 -1.51 -9.43
C GLY A 45 2.85 -2.16 -8.76
N ALA A 46 2.69 -3.36 -8.20
CA ALA A 46 3.79 -4.10 -7.58
C ALA A 46 4.85 -4.52 -8.61
N VAL A 47 4.44 -5.04 -9.79
CA VAL A 47 5.36 -5.37 -10.90
C VAL A 47 6.11 -4.12 -11.39
N ALA A 48 5.40 -3.00 -11.58
CA ALA A 48 6.01 -1.75 -12.01
C ALA A 48 7.02 -1.23 -10.97
N THR A 49 6.69 -1.34 -9.68
CA THR A 49 7.59 -0.98 -8.57
C THR A 49 8.86 -1.81 -8.63
N TRP A 50 8.72 -3.14 -8.72
CA TRP A 50 9.85 -4.05 -8.84
C TRP A 50 10.72 -3.74 -10.06
N ALA A 51 10.12 -3.52 -11.22
CA ALA A 51 10.86 -3.24 -12.44
C ALA A 51 11.75 -1.99 -12.31
N GLY A 52 11.22 -0.90 -11.72
CA GLY A 52 12.02 0.30 -11.50
C GLY A 52 13.10 0.12 -10.43
N TRP A 53 12.83 -0.61 -9.39
CA TRP A 53 13.81 -0.89 -8.35
C TRP A 53 14.93 -1.82 -8.85
N SER A 54 14.60 -2.80 -9.68
CA SER A 54 15.56 -3.65 -10.38
C SER A 54 16.44 -2.82 -11.34
N ALA A 55 15.84 -1.88 -12.09
CA ALA A 55 16.59 -0.97 -12.94
C ALA A 55 17.54 -0.07 -12.11
N CYS A 56 17.09 0.47 -10.99
CA CYS A 56 17.97 1.22 -10.08
C CYS A 56 19.15 0.38 -9.59
N SER A 57 18.91 -0.90 -9.29
CA SER A 57 19.97 -1.83 -8.88
C SER A 57 20.98 -2.09 -10.00
N GLN A 58 20.51 -2.29 -11.24
CA GLN A 58 21.38 -2.49 -12.40
C GLN A 58 22.21 -1.25 -12.75
N LEU A 59 21.69 -0.06 -12.47
CA LEU A 59 22.40 1.22 -12.62
C LEU A 59 23.39 1.49 -11.48
N GLY A 60 23.58 0.53 -10.56
CA GLY A 60 24.48 0.68 -9.43
C GLY A 60 23.98 1.66 -8.35
N LEU A 61 22.73 2.11 -8.43
CA LEU A 61 22.11 3.00 -7.46
C LEU A 61 21.62 2.26 -6.20
N ALA A 62 21.87 0.96 -6.10
CA ALA A 62 21.69 0.19 -4.89
C ALA A 62 22.86 0.50 -3.95
N GLY A 63 22.60 1.14 -2.83
CA GLY A 63 23.57 1.19 -1.73
C GLY A 63 23.97 -0.25 -1.37
N ALA A 64 25.25 -0.52 -1.23
CA ALA A 64 25.81 -1.87 -1.21
C ALA A 64 25.32 -2.76 -0.05
N ASP A 65 24.77 -2.20 1.02
CA ASP A 65 24.53 -2.94 2.25
C ASP A 65 23.06 -2.85 2.67
N GLY A 66 22.31 -3.90 2.48
CA GLY A 66 21.02 -4.13 3.12
C GLY A 66 19.76 -3.80 2.32
N PHE A 67 19.83 -3.07 1.20
CA PHE A 67 18.66 -2.78 0.37
C PHE A 67 18.26 -3.91 -0.57
N ALA A 68 19.22 -4.74 -1.00
CA ALA A 68 18.95 -5.86 -1.89
C ALA A 68 18.05 -6.93 -1.24
N SER A 69 18.12 -7.07 0.09
CA SER A 69 17.31 -8.03 0.84
C SER A 69 15.91 -7.52 1.19
N LEU A 70 15.69 -6.19 1.11
CA LEU A 70 14.42 -5.57 1.52
C LEU A 70 13.45 -5.34 0.35
N VAL A 71 13.87 -5.59 -0.89
CA VAL A 71 13.32 -4.72 -1.93
C VAL A 71 12.79 -5.42 -3.16
N THR A 72 12.94 -6.71 -3.27
CA THR A 72 12.34 -7.40 -4.41
C THR A 72 11.19 -8.25 -3.96
N PRO A 73 9.94 -7.77 -4.11
CA PRO A 73 8.79 -8.65 -4.00
C PRO A 73 8.92 -9.87 -4.90
N LEU A 74 9.75 -9.80 -5.95
CA LEU A 74 9.98 -10.87 -6.90
C LEU A 74 11.27 -11.67 -6.65
N ASP A 75 12.31 -11.05 -6.05
CA ASP A 75 13.57 -11.74 -5.74
C ASP A 75 13.72 -12.08 -4.25
N GLY A 76 13.01 -11.39 -3.40
CA GLY A 76 13.31 -11.29 -1.97
C GLY A 76 12.54 -12.21 -1.07
N GLY A 77 12.08 -13.30 -1.50
CA GLY A 77 11.67 -14.28 -0.52
C GLY A 77 10.23 -14.25 -0.07
N VAL A 78 9.37 -13.33 -0.51
CA VAL A 78 7.94 -13.42 -0.21
C VAL A 78 7.13 -13.87 -1.41
N ILE A 79 7.48 -13.41 -2.59
CA ILE A 79 6.73 -13.74 -3.81
C ILE A 79 7.46 -14.74 -4.68
N PHE A 80 8.79 -14.62 -4.76
CA PHE A 80 9.65 -15.54 -5.50
C PHE A 80 10.95 -15.76 -4.73
N PRO A 81 10.96 -16.63 -3.69
CA PRO A 81 12.21 -16.95 -3.02
C PRO A 81 13.18 -17.57 -4.02
N PRO A 82 14.47 -17.24 -3.95
CA PRO A 82 15.48 -17.91 -4.76
C PRO A 82 15.47 -19.40 -4.42
N GLY A 83 14.99 -20.18 -5.34
CA GLY A 83 15.23 -21.64 -5.38
C GLY A 83 14.19 -22.52 -4.72
N ASP A 84 13.87 -22.42 -3.45
CA ASP A 84 13.43 -23.62 -2.76
C ASP A 84 12.07 -23.61 -2.04
N GLY A 85 11.36 -22.51 -1.99
CA GLY A 85 10.27 -22.52 -1.02
C GLY A 85 8.87 -22.25 -1.52
N MET A 86 8.70 -21.44 -2.53
CA MET A 86 7.37 -20.87 -2.78
C MET A 86 6.57 -21.52 -3.89
N VAL A 87 7.23 -22.19 -4.81
CA VAL A 87 6.52 -22.97 -5.85
C VAL A 87 5.91 -24.23 -5.26
N THR A 88 6.54 -24.75 -4.20
CA THR A 88 6.04 -25.95 -3.50
C THR A 88 5.13 -25.63 -2.32
N ALA A 89 5.21 -24.41 -1.77
CA ALA A 89 4.43 -24.05 -0.60
C ALA A 89 2.90 -24.10 -0.83
N PRO A 90 2.36 -23.61 -1.95
CA PRO A 90 0.95 -23.77 -2.28
C PRO A 90 0.57 -25.17 -2.74
N LEU A 91 1.54 -25.99 -3.12
CA LEU A 91 1.31 -27.29 -3.76
C LEU A 91 1.54 -28.47 -2.82
N THR A 92 2.06 -28.25 -1.61
CA THR A 92 2.28 -29.32 -0.65
C THR A 92 1.11 -29.41 0.36
N PRO A 93 0.39 -30.53 0.38
CA PRO A 93 -0.74 -30.72 1.31
C PRO A 93 -0.35 -30.78 2.80
N SER A 94 0.95 -30.71 3.10
CA SER A 94 1.48 -30.85 4.46
C SER A 94 1.59 -29.52 5.24
N ARG A 95 1.31 -28.37 4.65
CA ARG A 95 1.31 -27.12 5.41
C ARG A 95 0.07 -27.02 6.28
N GLN A 96 0.30 -27.13 7.56
CA GLN A 96 -0.73 -26.89 8.56
C GLN A 96 -1.13 -25.40 8.54
N VAL A 97 -2.41 -25.13 8.73
CA VAL A 97 -2.99 -23.76 8.73
C VAL A 97 -2.28 -22.83 9.73
N LEU A 98 -1.80 -23.35 10.87
CA LEU A 98 -1.15 -22.57 11.92
C LEU A 98 0.21 -21.94 11.54
N PRO A 99 1.17 -22.67 10.94
CA PRO A 99 2.40 -22.08 10.45
C PRO A 99 2.17 -21.03 9.38
N TRP A 100 1.17 -21.25 8.55
CA TRP A 100 0.80 -20.36 7.47
C TRP A 100 0.25 -19.01 7.97
N THR A 101 -0.63 -19.00 8.97
CA THR A 101 -1.12 -17.77 9.60
C THR A 101 0.01 -17.00 10.29
N HIS A 102 0.99 -17.67 10.86
CA HIS A 102 2.15 -17.05 11.46
C HIS A 102 3.05 -16.39 10.41
N ASP A 103 3.24 -17.02 9.26
CA ASP A 103 3.99 -16.43 8.14
C ASP A 103 3.27 -15.23 7.54
N LEU A 104 1.94 -15.26 7.45
CA LEU A 104 1.13 -14.12 7.05
C LEU A 104 1.22 -12.95 8.02
N LEU A 105 1.15 -13.22 9.32
CA LEU A 105 1.31 -12.20 10.34
C LEU A 105 2.70 -11.55 10.32
N ARG A 106 3.72 -12.31 9.92
CA ARG A 106 5.07 -11.76 9.67
C ARG A 106 5.15 -10.95 8.39
N GLN A 107 4.35 -11.26 7.39
CA GLN A 107 4.34 -10.56 6.10
C GLN A 107 3.54 -9.25 6.14
N LEU A 108 2.52 -9.14 6.99
CA LEU A 108 1.73 -7.91 7.14
C LEU A 108 2.58 -6.67 7.47
N PRO A 109 3.58 -6.73 8.37
CA PRO A 109 4.46 -5.60 8.63
C PRO A 109 5.58 -5.40 7.61
N GLN A 110 5.90 -6.40 6.78
CA GLN A 110 7.08 -6.35 5.89
C GLN A 110 7.02 -5.20 4.87
N PRO A 111 5.94 -4.98 4.11
CA PRO A 111 5.86 -3.86 3.19
C PRO A 111 6.00 -2.50 3.89
N LEU A 112 5.47 -2.38 5.10
CA LEU A 112 5.61 -1.18 5.92
C LEU A 112 7.02 -1.04 6.48
N ALA A 113 7.66 -2.12 6.91
CA ALA A 113 9.04 -2.12 7.39
C ALA A 113 10.03 -1.77 6.26
N GLU A 114 9.81 -2.29 5.07
CA GLU A 114 10.60 -1.96 3.88
C GLU A 114 10.45 -0.50 3.49
N LEU A 115 9.23 0.00 3.46
CA LEU A 115 8.96 1.40 3.17
C LEU A 115 9.56 2.32 4.23
N THR A 116 9.43 1.99 5.52
CA THR A 116 10.03 2.77 6.62
C THR A 116 11.55 2.76 6.57
N ALA A 117 12.16 1.62 6.23
CA ALA A 117 13.59 1.53 6.03
C ALA A 117 14.05 2.44 4.88
N LEU A 118 13.37 2.40 3.74
CA LEU A 118 13.68 3.23 2.57
C LEU A 118 13.47 4.72 2.86
N VAL A 119 12.36 5.09 3.49
CA VAL A 119 12.05 6.47 3.90
C VAL A 119 13.04 6.98 4.94
N SER A 120 13.59 6.13 5.79
CA SER A 120 14.55 6.55 6.82
C SER A 120 15.91 6.96 6.29
N VAL A 121 16.32 6.47 5.11
CA VAL A 121 17.68 6.73 4.56
C VAL A 121 17.97 8.20 4.34
N PRO A 122 17.09 9.02 3.73
CA PRO A 122 17.33 10.45 3.56
C PRO A 122 17.54 11.22 4.89
N PHE A 123 17.03 10.67 5.98
CA PHE A 123 17.11 11.29 7.31
C PHE A 123 18.28 10.76 8.16
N ARG A 124 19.11 9.85 7.64
CA ARG A 124 20.29 9.35 8.36
C ARG A 124 21.45 10.32 8.19
N PRO A 125 22.00 10.90 9.27
CA PRO A 125 23.12 11.85 9.19
C PRO A 125 24.40 11.25 8.58
N THR A 126 24.53 9.92 8.62
CA THR A 126 25.70 9.18 8.12
C THR A 126 25.50 8.57 6.74
N ALA A 127 24.37 8.86 6.07
CA ALA A 127 24.11 8.34 4.74
C ALA A 127 25.13 8.89 3.74
N THR A 128 25.71 8.01 2.93
CA THR A 128 26.60 8.42 1.85
C THR A 128 25.78 9.05 0.71
N PRO A 129 26.38 9.94 -0.12
CA PRO A 129 25.69 10.53 -1.26
C PRO A 129 25.10 9.47 -2.23
N HIS A 130 25.79 8.35 -2.36
CA HIS A 130 25.35 7.25 -3.21
C HIS A 130 24.11 6.52 -2.63
N GLN A 131 24.10 6.26 -1.32
CA GLN A 131 22.93 5.69 -0.63
C GLN A 131 21.73 6.63 -0.69
N LEU A 132 21.97 7.93 -0.51
CA LEU A 132 20.93 8.96 -0.60
C LEU A 132 20.33 9.00 -2.02
N LEU A 133 21.17 9.03 -3.06
CA LEU A 133 20.72 9.05 -4.46
C LEU A 133 19.90 7.79 -4.79
N GLY A 134 20.38 6.61 -4.37
CA GLY A 134 19.68 5.35 -4.58
C GLY A 134 18.31 5.30 -3.86
N ALA A 135 18.25 5.78 -2.61
CA ALA A 135 17.01 5.85 -1.87
C ALA A 135 16.01 6.84 -2.50
N VAL A 136 16.46 8.04 -2.86
CA VAL A 136 15.61 9.06 -3.49
C VAL A 136 15.07 8.57 -4.83
N ALA A 137 15.92 7.96 -5.67
CA ALA A 137 15.48 7.41 -6.96
C ALA A 137 14.40 6.34 -6.80
N ARG A 138 14.56 5.42 -5.83
CA ARG A 138 13.57 4.37 -5.56
C ARG A 138 12.28 4.91 -4.96
N LEU A 139 12.38 5.88 -4.04
CA LEU A 139 11.21 6.55 -3.47
C LEU A 139 10.45 7.34 -4.54
N ALA A 140 11.15 8.07 -5.39
CA ALA A 140 10.52 8.82 -6.49
C ALA A 140 9.79 7.87 -7.46
N TRP A 141 10.43 6.75 -7.82
CA TRP A 141 9.80 5.73 -8.64
C TRP A 141 8.57 5.10 -7.95
N PHE A 142 8.69 4.78 -6.66
CA PHE A 142 7.60 4.22 -5.88
C PHE A 142 6.40 5.18 -5.83
N VAL A 143 6.64 6.46 -5.51
CA VAL A 143 5.58 7.48 -5.49
C VAL A 143 4.96 7.66 -6.87
N LEU A 144 5.76 7.65 -7.95
CA LEU A 144 5.26 7.75 -9.32
C LEU A 144 4.32 6.59 -9.66
N VAL A 145 4.74 5.36 -9.43
CA VAL A 145 3.94 4.15 -9.71
C VAL A 145 2.63 4.18 -8.93
N TRP A 146 2.70 4.47 -7.63
CA TRP A 146 1.51 4.48 -6.80
C TRP A 146 0.65 5.75 -6.94
N SER A 147 1.19 6.82 -7.50
CA SER A 147 0.35 7.94 -7.98
C SER A 147 -0.53 7.55 -9.16
N ILE A 148 -0.10 6.58 -9.99
CA ILE A 148 -0.91 6.06 -11.10
C ILE A 148 -1.90 5.00 -10.59
N PHE A 149 -1.37 3.89 -10.07
CA PHE A 149 -2.22 2.75 -9.69
C PHE A 149 -3.02 3.02 -8.43
N GLY A 150 -2.46 3.72 -7.45
CA GLY A 150 -3.15 4.13 -6.23
C GLY A 150 -4.34 5.03 -6.54
N THR A 151 -4.16 6.07 -7.36
CA THR A 151 -5.28 6.95 -7.77
C THR A 151 -6.34 6.18 -8.55
N GLY A 152 -5.98 5.22 -9.40
CA GLY A 152 -6.92 4.34 -10.08
C GLY A 152 -7.71 3.45 -9.10
N ILE A 153 -7.03 2.88 -8.11
CA ILE A 153 -7.67 2.05 -7.07
C ILE A 153 -8.59 2.90 -6.20
N THR A 154 -8.12 4.06 -5.72
CA THR A 154 -8.92 4.95 -4.86
C THR A 154 -10.20 5.40 -5.56
N ARG A 155 -10.13 5.72 -6.86
CA ARG A 155 -11.32 6.05 -7.67
C ARG A 155 -12.30 4.89 -7.75
N HIS A 156 -11.81 3.68 -8.08
CA HIS A 156 -12.64 2.49 -8.16
C HIS A 156 -13.31 2.18 -6.82
N VAL A 157 -12.56 2.25 -5.73
CA VAL A 157 -13.04 1.96 -4.37
C VAL A 157 -14.07 2.99 -3.92
N ALA A 158 -13.81 4.29 -4.14
CA ALA A 158 -14.73 5.35 -3.77
C ALA A 158 -16.12 5.15 -4.38
N LEU A 159 -16.19 4.92 -5.71
CA LEU A 159 -17.45 4.67 -6.41
C LEU A 159 -18.15 3.39 -5.90
N LYS A 160 -17.39 2.32 -5.66
CA LYS A 160 -17.94 1.09 -5.08
C LYS A 160 -18.53 1.29 -3.68
N LEU A 161 -17.90 2.11 -2.84
CA LEU A 161 -18.34 2.34 -1.46
C LEU A 161 -19.67 3.10 -1.40
N ILE A 162 -19.90 4.00 -2.35
CA ILE A 162 -21.17 4.76 -2.46
C ILE A 162 -22.27 4.02 -3.27
N GLY A 163 -21.93 2.83 -3.82
CA GLY A 163 -22.88 2.01 -4.57
C GLY A 163 -23.01 2.39 -6.05
N GLU A 164 -22.12 3.22 -6.58
CA GLU A 164 -22.08 3.63 -7.98
C GLU A 164 -21.34 2.62 -8.88
N GLU A 165 -21.54 2.73 -10.19
CA GLU A 165 -20.84 1.90 -11.16
C GLU A 165 -19.34 2.26 -11.20
N ALA A 166 -18.52 1.34 -10.71
CA ALA A 166 -17.08 1.54 -10.64
C ALA A 166 -16.39 1.14 -11.97
N PRO A 167 -15.37 1.89 -12.39
CA PRO A 167 -14.64 1.60 -13.63
C PRO A 167 -13.97 0.23 -13.55
N GLY A 168 -14.00 -0.52 -14.66
CA GLY A 168 -13.22 -1.75 -14.80
C GLY A 168 -11.71 -1.48 -14.80
N PRO A 169 -10.86 -2.53 -14.76
CA PRO A 169 -9.42 -2.39 -14.56
C PRO A 169 -8.75 -1.47 -15.59
N LEU A 170 -9.11 -1.58 -16.85
CA LEU A 170 -8.52 -0.76 -17.92
C LEU A 170 -8.89 0.73 -17.75
N ARG A 171 -10.16 1.02 -17.46
CA ARG A 171 -10.63 2.40 -17.27
C ARG A 171 -10.04 3.03 -16.01
N ALA A 172 -9.92 2.25 -14.93
CA ALA A 172 -9.30 2.69 -13.68
C ALA A 172 -7.80 2.98 -13.86
N THR A 173 -7.07 2.15 -14.60
CA THR A 173 -5.66 2.41 -14.96
C THR A 173 -5.54 3.67 -15.83
N LEU A 174 -6.41 3.82 -16.82
CA LEU A 174 -6.41 5.00 -17.69
C LEU A 174 -6.73 6.28 -16.91
N TYR A 175 -7.69 6.21 -15.97
CA TYR A 175 -7.97 7.32 -15.06
C TYR A 175 -6.74 7.71 -14.25
N GLY A 176 -6.10 6.73 -13.57
CA GLY A 176 -4.90 6.98 -12.80
C GLY A 176 -3.75 7.53 -13.64
N SER A 177 -3.56 7.02 -14.87
CA SER A 177 -2.52 7.52 -15.79
C SER A 177 -2.76 8.93 -16.33
N ARG A 178 -4.00 9.43 -16.29
CA ARG A 178 -4.35 10.81 -16.68
C ARG A 178 -4.28 11.77 -15.48
N THR A 179 -4.50 11.26 -14.28
CA THR A 179 -4.62 12.07 -13.05
C THR A 179 -3.48 11.83 -12.04
N TRP A 180 -2.37 11.19 -12.45
CA TRP A 180 -1.25 10.90 -11.57
C TRP A 180 -0.48 12.13 -11.11
N LEU A 181 -0.43 13.18 -11.96
CA LEU A 181 0.39 14.36 -11.73
C LEU A 181 0.02 15.12 -10.45
N PRO A 182 -1.26 15.40 -10.14
CA PRO A 182 -1.65 15.97 -8.84
C PRO A 182 -1.19 15.14 -7.65
N SER A 183 -1.37 13.82 -7.69
CA SER A 183 -0.96 12.91 -6.60
C SER A 183 0.55 12.87 -6.41
N PHE A 184 1.32 12.88 -7.49
CA PHE A 184 2.78 12.91 -7.46
C PHE A 184 3.33 14.25 -6.97
N ASN A 185 2.82 15.35 -7.54
CA ASN A 185 3.25 16.71 -7.18
C ASN A 185 2.90 17.05 -5.74
N ALA A 186 1.83 16.53 -5.17
CA ALA A 186 1.50 16.75 -3.77
C ALA A 186 2.65 16.31 -2.85
N VAL A 187 3.20 15.12 -3.05
CA VAL A 187 4.37 14.65 -2.31
C VAL A 187 5.62 15.47 -2.63
N LEU A 188 5.85 15.73 -3.90
CA LEU A 188 7.03 16.47 -4.37
C LEU A 188 7.08 17.87 -3.75
N PHE A 189 5.98 18.60 -3.70
CA PHE A 189 5.94 19.96 -3.13
C PHE A 189 6.25 19.96 -1.64
N VAL A 190 5.75 18.99 -0.88
CA VAL A 190 6.08 18.87 0.55
C VAL A 190 7.56 18.54 0.74
N ILE A 191 8.12 17.62 -0.06
CA ILE A 191 9.55 17.29 -0.02
C ILE A 191 10.41 18.52 -0.38
N VAL A 192 10.04 19.26 -1.41
CA VAL A 192 10.75 20.52 -1.78
C VAL A 192 10.66 21.54 -0.64
N GLY A 193 9.52 21.65 0.03
CA GLY A 193 9.35 22.47 1.22
C GLY A 193 10.30 22.04 2.37
N ILE A 194 10.39 20.73 2.66
CA ILE A 194 11.31 20.20 3.67
C ILE A 194 12.76 20.54 3.30
N LEU A 195 13.15 20.34 2.04
CA LEU A 195 14.51 20.65 1.57
C LEU A 195 14.81 22.14 1.68
N ALA A 196 13.88 23.01 1.29
CA ALA A 196 14.05 24.46 1.42
C ALA A 196 14.21 24.89 2.88
N LEU A 197 13.38 24.34 3.79
CA LEU A 197 13.49 24.60 5.22
C LEU A 197 14.74 24.00 5.87
N SER A 198 15.39 23.03 5.27
CA SER A 198 16.65 22.44 5.76
C SER A 198 17.88 23.29 5.41
N ILE A 199 17.78 24.22 4.46
CA ILE A 199 18.91 25.06 4.00
C ILE A 199 19.59 25.82 5.16
N PRO A 200 18.86 26.52 6.06
CA PRO A 200 19.50 27.21 7.19
C PRO A 200 20.29 26.26 8.08
N GLY A 201 19.78 25.05 8.32
CA GLY A 201 20.48 24.00 9.06
C GLY A 201 21.75 23.54 8.35
N ALA A 202 21.70 23.36 7.03
CA ALA A 202 22.87 22.99 6.23
C ALA A 202 23.94 24.10 6.24
N LEU A 203 23.55 25.37 6.17
CA LEU A 203 24.48 26.53 6.27
C LEU A 203 25.12 26.59 7.66
N LEU A 204 24.35 26.35 8.72
CA LEU A 204 24.89 26.24 10.06
C LEU A 204 25.87 25.06 10.18
N GLY A 205 25.56 23.91 9.56
CA GLY A 205 26.45 22.76 9.49
C GLY A 205 27.78 23.07 8.80
N LEU A 206 27.81 23.93 7.79
CA LEU A 206 29.04 24.43 7.20
C LEU A 206 29.85 25.29 8.18
N ALA A 207 29.20 26.16 8.94
CA ALA A 207 29.87 26.96 9.97
C ALA A 207 30.46 26.07 11.08
N MET A 208 29.78 24.99 11.46
CA MET A 208 30.22 24.05 12.50
C MET A 208 31.52 23.29 12.15
N ARG A 209 32.06 23.44 10.93
CA ARG A 209 33.38 22.91 10.55
C ARG A 209 34.51 23.62 11.28
N THR A 210 34.28 24.79 11.85
CA THR A 210 35.22 25.56 12.65
C THR A 210 34.86 25.49 14.14
N GLU A 211 35.83 25.61 15.04
CA GLU A 211 35.57 25.59 16.49
C GLU A 211 34.65 26.73 16.92
N TRP A 212 34.84 27.93 16.39
CA TRP A 212 33.98 29.09 16.66
C TRP A 212 32.56 28.90 16.13
N GLY A 213 32.43 28.32 14.94
CA GLY A 213 31.12 28.00 14.36
C GLY A 213 30.39 26.91 15.17
N LEU A 214 31.11 25.94 15.69
CA LEU A 214 30.54 24.92 16.60
C LEU A 214 30.06 25.55 17.92
N ALA A 215 30.84 26.45 18.53
CA ALA A 215 30.45 27.17 19.72
C ALA A 215 29.23 28.05 19.48
N PHE A 216 29.19 28.78 18.37
CA PHE A 216 28.03 29.56 17.94
C PHE A 216 26.78 28.69 17.73
N ALA A 217 26.91 27.58 17.01
CA ALA A 217 25.80 26.64 16.79
C ALA A 217 25.28 26.10 18.12
N GLY A 218 26.16 25.77 19.06
CA GLY A 218 25.75 25.34 20.42
C GLY A 218 24.94 26.40 21.16
N ALA A 219 25.31 27.67 21.03
CA ALA A 219 24.57 28.76 21.65
C ALA A 219 23.13 28.95 21.06
N ILE A 220 22.99 28.75 19.75
CA ILE A 220 21.68 28.90 19.07
C ILE A 220 20.93 27.57 18.89
N TRP A 221 21.45 26.46 19.46
CA TRP A 221 20.87 25.12 19.28
C TRP A 221 19.37 25.00 19.61
N PRO A 222 18.85 25.69 20.65
CA PRO A 222 17.39 25.71 20.89
C PRO A 222 16.58 26.23 19.72
N LEU A 223 17.08 27.20 18.96
CA LEU A 223 16.42 27.69 17.74
C LEU A 223 16.45 26.65 16.62
N VAL A 224 17.55 25.92 16.50
CA VAL A 224 17.67 24.79 15.55
C VAL A 224 16.65 23.69 15.88
N LEU A 225 16.49 23.37 17.17
CA LEU A 225 15.49 22.38 17.60
C LEU A 225 14.06 22.85 17.29
N LEU A 226 13.77 24.14 17.43
CA LEU A 226 12.46 24.68 17.05
C LEU A 226 12.21 24.52 15.53
N GLY A 227 13.21 24.80 14.70
CA GLY A 227 13.15 24.54 13.25
C GLY A 227 12.97 23.06 12.94
N ALA A 228 13.65 22.18 13.69
CA ALA A 228 13.52 20.72 13.53
C ALA A 228 12.11 20.20 13.85
N VAL A 229 11.38 20.83 14.79
CA VAL A 229 9.97 20.51 15.07
C VAL A 229 9.11 20.76 13.82
N VAL A 230 9.32 21.87 13.12
CA VAL A 230 8.58 22.17 11.89
C VAL A 230 8.90 21.14 10.81
N LEU A 231 10.18 20.77 10.65
CA LEU A 231 10.58 19.71 9.71
C LEU A 231 9.96 18.37 10.08
N ALA A 232 9.88 18.03 11.37
CA ALA A 232 9.24 16.79 11.83
C ALA A 232 7.74 16.77 11.51
N ILE A 233 7.04 17.88 11.71
CA ILE A 233 5.62 18.02 11.34
C ILE A 233 5.45 17.76 9.83
N LEU A 234 6.27 18.38 8.98
CA LEU A 234 6.17 18.17 7.53
C LEU A 234 6.53 16.72 7.14
N ALA A 235 7.55 16.12 7.74
CA ALA A 235 7.96 14.74 7.47
C ALA A 235 6.89 13.73 7.88
N VAL A 236 6.31 13.88 9.06
CA VAL A 236 5.16 13.06 9.50
C VAL A 236 3.96 13.30 8.59
N GLY A 237 3.70 14.56 8.24
CA GLY A 237 2.62 14.95 7.35
C GLY A 237 2.72 14.29 5.96
N VAL A 238 3.91 14.22 5.37
CA VAL A 238 4.06 13.58 4.06
C VAL A 238 3.97 12.05 4.16
N VAL A 239 4.56 11.44 5.19
CA VAL A 239 4.56 9.97 5.32
C VAL A 239 3.16 9.44 5.66
N ALA A 240 2.51 10.02 6.66
CA ALA A 240 1.18 9.60 7.09
C ALA A 240 0.07 10.16 6.19
N GLY A 241 0.25 11.37 5.64
CA GLY A 241 -0.72 12.03 4.79
C GLY A 241 -0.70 11.59 3.33
N TRP A 242 0.39 10.99 2.83
CA TRP A 242 0.47 10.56 1.43
C TRP A 242 -0.70 9.68 0.95
N PRO A 243 -1.13 8.65 1.69
CA PRO A 243 -2.29 7.86 1.27
C PRO A 243 -3.57 8.70 1.16
N LEU A 244 -3.72 9.68 2.05
CA LEU A 244 -4.86 10.61 2.03
C LEU A 244 -4.78 11.58 0.84
N MET A 245 -3.57 12.05 0.45
CA MET A 245 -3.37 12.90 -0.72
C MET A 245 -3.79 12.17 -2.01
N VAL A 246 -3.38 10.91 -2.16
CA VAL A 246 -3.76 10.08 -3.31
C VAL A 246 -5.26 9.81 -3.31
N ALA A 247 -5.85 9.55 -2.14
CA ALA A 247 -7.28 9.35 -2.00
C ALA A 247 -8.07 10.63 -2.32
N ALA A 248 -7.60 11.81 -1.90
CA ALA A 248 -8.21 13.09 -2.24
C ALA A 248 -8.32 13.29 -3.76
N VAL A 249 -7.24 13.02 -4.49
CA VAL A 249 -7.25 13.11 -5.96
C VAL A 249 -8.19 12.07 -6.58
N GLY A 250 -8.23 10.85 -6.06
CA GLY A 250 -9.10 9.78 -6.57
C GLY A 250 -10.59 10.03 -6.30
N VAL A 251 -10.93 10.60 -5.14
CA VAL A 251 -12.31 10.87 -4.71
C VAL A 251 -12.84 12.19 -5.28
N GLU A 252 -12.08 13.29 -5.12
CA GLU A 252 -12.54 14.66 -5.39
C GLU A 252 -12.00 15.25 -6.69
N ARG A 253 -11.01 14.60 -7.35
CA ARG A 253 -10.30 15.15 -8.51
C ARG A 253 -9.60 16.47 -8.24
N GLY A 254 -9.23 16.71 -6.99
CA GLY A 254 -8.54 17.91 -6.56
C GLY A 254 -7.17 18.07 -7.20
N ASP A 255 -6.66 19.29 -7.17
CA ASP A 255 -5.29 19.58 -7.55
C ASP A 255 -4.30 19.19 -6.42
N SER A 256 -3.00 19.36 -6.69
CA SER A 256 -1.94 19.00 -5.75
C SER A 256 -2.02 19.78 -4.44
N PHE A 257 -2.35 21.07 -4.50
CA PHE A 257 -2.43 21.92 -3.31
C PHE A 257 -3.63 21.59 -2.46
N GLN A 258 -4.78 21.33 -3.08
CA GLN A 258 -5.96 20.85 -2.39
C GLN A 258 -5.68 19.52 -1.69
N ALA A 259 -5.06 18.56 -2.39
CA ALA A 259 -4.70 17.25 -1.83
C ALA A 259 -3.78 17.38 -0.60
N ILE A 260 -2.77 18.28 -0.65
CA ILE A 260 -1.89 18.56 0.49
C ILE A 260 -2.69 19.16 1.64
N SER A 261 -3.43 20.26 1.37
CA SER A 261 -4.17 20.99 2.38
C SER A 261 -5.17 20.10 3.11
N THR A 262 -5.94 19.31 2.36
CA THR A 262 -6.95 18.40 2.91
C THR A 262 -6.29 17.30 3.73
N ALA A 263 -5.26 16.63 3.21
CA ALA A 263 -4.57 15.55 3.94
C ALA A 263 -3.94 16.04 5.25
N PHE A 264 -3.29 17.20 5.23
CA PHE A 264 -2.70 17.81 6.43
C PHE A 264 -3.78 18.25 7.41
N SER A 265 -4.87 18.86 6.94
CA SER A 265 -6.01 19.24 7.76
C SER A 265 -6.56 18.04 8.51
N TYR A 266 -6.86 16.94 7.82
CA TYR A 266 -7.43 15.74 8.43
C TYR A 266 -6.46 15.07 9.42
N LEU A 267 -5.18 14.97 9.06
CA LEU A 267 -4.18 14.37 9.92
C LEU A 267 -3.98 15.15 11.23
N TYR A 268 -3.91 16.50 11.16
CA TYR A 268 -3.59 17.32 12.32
C TYR A 268 -4.80 17.80 13.11
N GLN A 269 -5.99 17.89 12.50
CA GLN A 269 -7.20 18.23 13.23
C GLN A 269 -7.80 17.03 13.97
N ARG A 270 -7.66 15.81 13.40
CA ARG A 270 -8.24 14.58 13.95
C ARG A 270 -7.23 13.44 14.08
N PRO A 271 -6.06 13.65 14.72
CA PRO A 271 -5.00 12.65 14.78
C PRO A 271 -5.43 11.34 15.45
N LEU A 272 -6.28 11.44 16.50
CA LEU A 272 -6.79 10.25 17.21
C LEU A 272 -7.78 9.44 16.37
N HIS A 273 -8.63 10.11 15.57
CA HIS A 273 -9.54 9.41 14.66
C HIS A 273 -8.74 8.69 13.55
N TYR A 274 -7.74 9.37 12.98
CA TYR A 274 -6.85 8.76 12.00
C TYR A 274 -6.11 7.54 12.58
N ALA A 275 -5.54 7.66 13.79
CA ALA A 275 -4.90 6.54 14.47
C ALA A 275 -5.88 5.39 14.77
N PHE A 276 -7.10 5.71 15.18
CA PHE A 276 -8.15 4.72 15.41
C PHE A 276 -8.52 3.98 14.11
N TYR A 277 -8.71 4.71 12.99
CA TYR A 277 -8.99 4.07 11.70
C TYR A 277 -7.84 3.20 11.24
N ALA A 278 -6.59 3.61 11.47
CA ALA A 278 -5.41 2.80 11.18
C ALA A 278 -5.35 1.52 12.02
N LEU A 279 -5.73 1.58 13.30
CA LEU A 279 -5.80 0.40 14.18
C LEU A 279 -6.91 -0.57 13.73
N VAL A 280 -8.09 -0.06 13.41
CA VAL A 280 -9.18 -0.88 12.87
C VAL A 280 -8.78 -1.51 11.54
N ALA A 281 -8.14 -0.73 10.67
CA ALA A 281 -7.61 -1.23 9.40
C ALA A 281 -6.62 -2.38 9.61
N LEU A 282 -5.69 -2.23 10.55
CA LEU A 282 -4.73 -3.30 10.87
C LEU A 282 -5.42 -4.55 11.41
N ALA A 283 -6.41 -4.40 12.27
CA ALA A 283 -7.19 -5.53 12.80
C ALA A 283 -7.95 -6.27 11.70
N VAL A 284 -8.52 -5.54 10.73
CA VAL A 284 -9.25 -6.13 9.58
C VAL A 284 -8.29 -6.69 8.54
N ALA A 285 -7.07 -6.17 8.43
CA ALA A 285 -6.06 -6.68 7.51
C ALA A 285 -5.72 -8.16 7.77
N VAL A 286 -5.58 -8.54 9.04
CA VAL A 286 -5.21 -9.90 9.43
C VAL A 286 -6.15 -10.96 8.84
N PRO A 287 -7.47 -10.93 9.10
CA PRO A 287 -8.38 -11.89 8.51
C PRO A 287 -8.50 -11.76 6.99
N SER A 288 -8.39 -10.54 6.44
CA SER A 288 -8.50 -10.31 4.99
C SER A 288 -7.34 -10.97 4.24
N VAL A 289 -6.11 -10.78 4.70
CA VAL A 289 -4.92 -11.41 4.11
C VAL A 289 -4.95 -12.92 4.33
N ALA A 290 -5.44 -13.39 5.49
CA ALA A 290 -5.62 -14.82 5.76
C ALA A 290 -6.57 -15.46 4.74
N VAL A 291 -7.72 -14.84 4.48
CA VAL A 291 -8.70 -15.33 3.50
C VAL A 291 -8.10 -15.34 2.08
N ALA A 292 -7.42 -14.27 1.69
CA ALA A 292 -6.77 -14.18 0.38
C ALA A 292 -5.73 -15.30 0.18
N GLY A 293 -4.92 -15.55 1.18
CA GLY A 293 -3.92 -16.59 1.13
C GLY A 293 -4.51 -18.00 1.16
N LEU A 294 -5.54 -18.27 2.00
CA LEU A 294 -6.25 -19.56 1.99
C LEU A 294 -6.84 -19.87 0.60
N PHE A 295 -7.39 -18.85 -0.06
CA PHE A 295 -7.93 -19.00 -1.41
C PHE A 295 -6.82 -19.34 -2.42
N ALA A 296 -5.64 -18.73 -2.25
CA ALA A 296 -4.47 -19.03 -3.08
C ALA A 296 -4.01 -20.47 -2.93
N ASP A 297 -3.78 -20.88 -1.71
CA ASP A 297 -3.33 -22.24 -1.37
C ASP A 297 -4.33 -23.28 -1.87
N ALA A 298 -5.63 -23.03 -1.63
CA ALA A 298 -6.69 -23.89 -2.12
C ALA A 298 -6.66 -24.01 -3.66
N THR A 299 -6.50 -22.88 -4.37
CA THR A 299 -6.47 -22.86 -5.83
C THR A 299 -5.27 -23.68 -6.38
N GLY A 300 -4.07 -23.46 -5.85
CA GLY A 300 -2.87 -24.19 -6.26
C GLY A 300 -2.96 -25.69 -5.94
N THR A 301 -3.37 -25.99 -4.71
CA THR A 301 -3.50 -27.38 -4.24
C THR A 301 -4.56 -28.14 -5.04
N LEU A 302 -5.74 -27.57 -5.25
CA LEU A 302 -6.82 -28.20 -5.99
C LEU A 302 -6.50 -28.38 -7.47
N ALA A 303 -5.78 -27.44 -8.09
CA ALA A 303 -5.31 -27.58 -9.46
C ALA A 303 -4.38 -28.79 -9.61
N MET A 304 -3.41 -28.94 -8.72
CA MET A 304 -2.49 -30.09 -8.75
C MET A 304 -3.20 -31.39 -8.37
N TRP A 305 -4.08 -31.35 -7.38
CA TRP A 305 -4.90 -32.49 -6.98
C TRP A 305 -5.76 -32.99 -8.16
N ALA A 306 -6.47 -32.11 -8.85
CA ALA A 306 -7.26 -32.50 -10.01
C ALA A 306 -6.42 -33.07 -11.14
N ALA A 307 -5.25 -32.49 -11.42
CA ALA A 307 -4.32 -32.99 -12.43
C ALA A 307 -3.74 -34.37 -12.06
N SER A 308 -3.52 -34.65 -10.77
CA SER A 308 -2.93 -35.90 -10.30
C SER A 308 -3.76 -37.15 -10.65
N PHE A 309 -5.08 -37.02 -10.77
CA PHE A 309 -5.95 -38.14 -11.19
C PHE A 309 -5.62 -38.67 -12.57
N GLY A 310 -5.18 -37.82 -13.48
CA GLY A 310 -4.80 -38.20 -14.83
C GLY A 310 -3.33 -38.54 -14.98
N MET A 311 -2.45 -37.94 -14.18
CA MET A 311 -1.01 -38.14 -14.27
C MET A 311 -0.53 -39.44 -13.68
N GLY A 312 -1.24 -39.99 -12.68
CA GLY A 312 -0.78 -41.13 -11.90
C GLY A 312 0.31 -40.74 -10.88
N HIS A 313 0.59 -41.68 -9.97
CA HIS A 313 1.41 -41.42 -8.78
C HIS A 313 2.86 -41.01 -9.12
N GLU A 314 3.55 -41.80 -9.95
CA GLU A 314 4.97 -41.55 -10.28
C GLU A 314 5.17 -40.24 -11.01
N ARG A 315 4.29 -39.90 -11.98
CA ARG A 315 4.40 -38.68 -12.74
C ARG A 315 4.06 -37.44 -11.86
N THR A 316 3.12 -37.58 -10.93
CA THR A 316 2.79 -36.54 -9.99
C THR A 316 3.97 -36.19 -9.10
N ILE A 317 4.66 -37.19 -8.54
CA ILE A 317 5.87 -36.98 -7.74
C ILE A 317 6.96 -36.32 -8.57
N ALA A 318 7.23 -36.81 -9.78
CA ALA A 318 8.26 -36.23 -10.64
C ALA A 318 8.00 -34.76 -10.98
N VAL A 319 6.73 -34.37 -11.21
CA VAL A 319 6.35 -32.98 -11.45
C VAL A 319 6.52 -32.14 -10.18
N LEU A 320 6.11 -32.65 -9.02
CA LEU A 320 6.27 -31.92 -7.73
C LEU A 320 7.75 -31.72 -7.39
N ASP A 321 8.59 -32.75 -7.59
CA ASP A 321 10.05 -32.65 -7.43
C ASP A 321 10.65 -31.63 -8.42
N GLY A 322 10.17 -31.62 -9.66
CA GLY A 322 10.58 -30.63 -10.64
C GLY A 322 10.19 -29.19 -10.27
N LEU A 323 9.01 -29.02 -9.70
CA LEU A 323 8.56 -27.72 -9.21
C LEU A 323 9.35 -27.22 -7.99
N SER A 324 9.85 -28.15 -7.16
CA SER A 324 10.74 -27.81 -6.04
C SER A 324 12.17 -27.49 -6.44
N GLY A 325 12.49 -27.61 -7.74
CA GLY A 325 13.86 -27.43 -8.23
C GLY A 325 14.75 -28.65 -8.01
N SER A 326 14.23 -29.71 -7.43
CA SER A 326 14.89 -31.01 -7.24
C SER A 326 14.44 -31.98 -8.34
N GLY A 327 15.36 -32.78 -8.87
CA GLY A 327 15.05 -33.81 -9.86
C GLY A 327 15.30 -33.42 -11.31
N THR A 328 15.28 -34.45 -12.20
CA THR A 328 15.58 -34.33 -13.63
C THR A 328 14.50 -33.58 -14.42
N GLU A 329 13.29 -33.51 -13.89
CA GLU A 329 12.12 -32.85 -14.51
C GLU A 329 12.13 -31.33 -14.38
N ALA A 330 12.92 -30.75 -13.45
CA ALA A 330 12.99 -29.30 -13.20
C ALA A 330 13.35 -28.47 -14.43
N THR A 331 14.05 -29.10 -15.43
CA THR A 331 14.46 -28.44 -16.67
C THR A 331 13.42 -28.53 -17.78
N GLN A 332 12.40 -29.36 -17.64
CA GLN A 332 11.37 -29.55 -18.67
C GLN A 332 10.53 -28.29 -18.83
N TRP A 333 10.21 -27.94 -20.08
CA TRP A 333 9.42 -26.75 -20.41
C TRP A 333 8.04 -26.75 -19.72
N GLY A 334 7.36 -27.91 -19.67
CA GLY A 334 6.05 -28.01 -19.01
C GLY A 334 6.09 -27.69 -17.53
N VAL A 335 7.10 -28.17 -16.80
CA VAL A 335 7.29 -27.89 -15.38
C VAL A 335 7.59 -26.38 -15.17
N LYS A 336 8.45 -25.80 -16.03
CA LYS A 336 8.74 -24.36 -15.99
C LYS A 336 7.49 -23.51 -16.27
N ALA A 337 6.63 -23.94 -17.20
CA ALA A 337 5.38 -23.25 -17.49
C ALA A 337 4.40 -23.33 -16.31
N ILE A 338 4.23 -24.49 -15.67
CA ILE A 338 3.42 -24.65 -14.46
C ILE A 338 3.97 -23.75 -13.34
N ALA A 339 5.29 -23.77 -13.14
CA ALA A 339 5.96 -22.91 -12.16
C ALA A 339 5.72 -21.42 -12.44
N PHE A 340 5.80 -20.99 -13.69
CA PHE A 340 5.53 -19.61 -14.09
C PHE A 340 4.10 -19.17 -13.74
N TRP A 341 3.09 -19.98 -14.09
CA TRP A 341 1.69 -19.65 -13.77
C TRP A 341 1.39 -19.70 -12.28
N SER A 342 1.97 -20.66 -11.55
CA SER A 342 1.84 -20.73 -10.09
C SER A 342 2.45 -19.51 -9.41
N ARG A 343 3.61 -19.04 -9.89
CA ARG A 343 4.23 -17.80 -9.43
C ARG A 343 3.37 -16.58 -9.76
N GLY A 344 2.78 -16.53 -10.96
CA GLY A 344 1.84 -15.47 -11.35
C GLY A 344 0.66 -15.37 -10.40
N LEU A 345 0.06 -16.50 -10.03
CA LEU A 345 -1.01 -16.56 -9.04
C LEU A 345 -0.54 -16.10 -7.66
N ALA A 346 0.61 -16.59 -7.21
CA ALA A 346 1.20 -16.16 -5.94
C ALA A 346 1.48 -14.66 -5.92
N HIS A 347 1.96 -14.09 -7.04
CA HIS A 347 2.15 -12.65 -7.17
C HIS A 347 0.85 -11.86 -7.07
N LEU A 348 -0.21 -12.27 -7.78
CA LEU A 348 -1.53 -11.63 -7.69
C LEU A 348 -2.02 -11.54 -6.23
N LEU A 349 -1.81 -12.58 -5.48
CA LEU A 349 -2.32 -12.69 -4.12
C LEU A 349 -1.46 -11.97 -3.09
N SER A 350 -0.14 -11.99 -3.25
CA SER A 350 0.74 -11.17 -2.40
C SER A 350 0.53 -9.68 -2.64
N SER A 351 0.13 -9.29 -3.87
CA SER A 351 -0.23 -7.92 -4.20
C SER A 351 -1.55 -7.45 -3.58
N PHE A 352 -2.38 -8.38 -3.06
CA PHE A 352 -3.62 -8.06 -2.34
C PHE A 352 -3.39 -7.03 -1.23
N GLY A 353 -2.27 -7.13 -0.50
CA GLY A 353 -1.91 -6.18 0.56
C GLY A 353 -1.85 -4.72 0.09
N TRP A 354 -1.35 -4.47 -1.11
CA TRP A 354 -1.35 -3.13 -1.71
C TRP A 354 -2.75 -2.65 -2.10
N GLY A 355 -3.56 -3.55 -2.67
CA GLY A 355 -4.96 -3.26 -2.98
C GLY A 355 -5.77 -2.94 -1.73
N TYR A 356 -5.58 -3.72 -0.69
CA TYR A 356 -6.16 -3.51 0.63
C TYR A 356 -5.74 -2.15 1.23
N PHE A 357 -4.44 -1.84 1.19
CA PHE A 357 -3.91 -0.57 1.68
C PHE A 357 -4.61 0.63 1.03
N TRP A 358 -4.72 0.66 -0.29
CA TRP A 358 -5.38 1.75 -1.01
C TRP A 358 -6.89 1.78 -0.80
N ALA A 359 -7.54 0.63 -0.67
CA ALA A 359 -8.96 0.56 -0.37
C ALA A 359 -9.27 1.15 1.02
N ILE A 360 -8.47 0.79 2.02
CA ILE A 360 -8.60 1.33 3.38
C ILE A 360 -8.25 2.82 3.43
N ALA A 361 -7.20 3.24 2.73
CA ALA A 361 -6.84 4.66 2.65
C ALA A 361 -7.99 5.51 2.08
N THR A 362 -8.71 4.99 1.08
CA THR A 362 -9.90 5.63 0.53
C THR A 362 -11.02 5.75 1.56
N ALA A 363 -11.34 4.67 2.26
CA ALA A 363 -12.38 4.68 3.29
C ALA A 363 -12.02 5.59 4.46
N ALA A 364 -10.76 5.55 4.91
CA ALA A 364 -10.26 6.44 5.97
C ALA A 364 -10.34 7.92 5.55
N TYR A 365 -10.00 8.22 4.30
CA TYR A 365 -10.15 9.55 3.74
C TYR A 365 -11.62 10.03 3.76
N MET A 366 -12.55 9.20 3.28
CA MET A 366 -13.97 9.54 3.26
C MET A 366 -14.55 9.75 4.67
N LEU A 367 -14.11 8.94 5.65
CA LEU A 367 -14.51 9.09 7.05
C LEU A 367 -13.95 10.38 7.67
N LEU A 368 -12.68 10.68 7.43
CA LEU A 368 -12.07 11.91 7.93
C LEU A 368 -12.69 13.16 7.30
N ARG A 369 -13.05 13.07 6.01
CA ARG A 369 -13.77 14.12 5.29
C ARG A 369 -15.14 14.40 5.93
N GLN A 370 -15.86 13.34 6.26
CA GLN A 370 -17.12 13.47 7.00
C GLN A 370 -16.93 14.09 8.39
N ASP A 371 -15.88 13.66 9.11
CA ASP A 371 -15.60 14.14 10.48
C ASP A 371 -15.12 15.60 10.55
N VAL A 372 -14.43 16.10 9.50
CA VAL A 372 -13.82 17.44 9.48
C VAL A 372 -14.67 18.43 8.70
N ASP A 373 -15.10 18.05 7.49
CA ASP A 373 -15.80 18.95 6.57
C ASP A 373 -17.33 18.81 6.67
N GLY A 374 -17.83 17.77 7.36
CA GLY A 374 -19.27 17.48 7.44
C GLY A 374 -19.90 17.03 6.12
N THR A 375 -19.08 16.64 5.14
CA THR A 375 -19.52 16.21 3.81
C THR A 375 -20.12 14.80 3.87
N GLU A 376 -21.23 14.57 3.22
CA GLU A 376 -21.85 13.24 3.18
C GLU A 376 -20.96 12.24 2.39
N LEU A 377 -21.03 10.95 2.77
CA LEU A 377 -20.18 9.92 2.17
C LEU A 377 -20.45 9.68 0.69
N ASP A 378 -21.65 9.98 0.22
CA ASP A 378 -22.10 9.84 -1.17
C ASP A 378 -21.74 11.03 -2.08
N GLU A 379 -21.27 12.13 -1.52
CA GLU A 379 -20.76 13.27 -2.29
C GLU A 379 -19.39 12.99 -2.92
N VAL A 380 -19.35 12.09 -3.87
CA VAL A 380 -18.18 11.81 -4.72
C VAL A 380 -18.41 12.42 -6.10
N VAL A 381 -17.40 13.08 -6.64
CA VAL A 381 -17.48 13.65 -8.01
C VAL A 381 -17.70 12.54 -9.03
N ILE A 382 -18.89 12.47 -9.61
CA ILE A 382 -19.26 11.47 -10.64
C ILE A 382 -18.94 12.04 -12.03
N ASP A 383 -18.45 11.18 -12.95
CA ASP A 383 -18.27 11.56 -14.34
C ASP A 383 -19.63 11.70 -15.01
N GLU A 384 -19.97 12.88 -15.52
CA GLU A 384 -21.13 13.00 -16.41
C GLU A 384 -20.89 12.16 -17.67
N PRO A 385 -21.84 11.31 -18.08
CA PRO A 385 -21.72 10.56 -19.32
C PRO A 385 -21.77 11.52 -20.52
N GLY A 386 -20.61 11.96 -21.02
CA GLY A 386 -20.54 12.79 -22.22
C GLY A 386 -19.41 13.79 -22.35
N GLY A 387 -18.54 13.94 -21.37
CA GLY A 387 -17.37 14.82 -21.45
C GLY A 387 -16.08 14.04 -21.74
N GLY A 388 -15.85 13.64 -22.99
CA GLY A 388 -14.66 12.95 -23.46
C GLY A 388 -14.00 13.70 -24.60
#